data_b6632a3926966208f4b2cd781882f3bb
#
_entry.id   b6632a3926966208f4b2cd781882f3bb
#
_cell.length_a   1.000
_cell.length_b   1.000
_cell.length_c   1.000
_cell.angle_alpha   90.00
_cell.angle_beta   90.00
_cell.angle_gamma   90.00
#
_symmetry.space_group_name_H-M   'P 1'
#
loop_
_entity.id
_entity.type
_entity.pdbx_description
1 polymer ?
#
loop_
_entity_poly.entity_id
_entity_poly.type
_entity_poly.pdbx_seq_one_letter_code
_entity_poly.pdbx_strand_id
1 'polypeptide(L)'
;ERQENNLELIASENVVSKAVMAAQGSILTNKYAEGYPGKRYYGGCEFIDIVENLAIDRAKELFGAKFANVQAHSGSQANTAAYLSLVEPGDTILGMDLSAGGHLTHGSPVNFSGKTYNFVSYGVDPSTEVIDYDVVRILAREHRPKLIVAGASAYSRTIDFKRFREIADEVDAKFMVDMAHIAGLVASGLHPNPVPYADIVTSTTHKTLRGPRGGLILTNSEELAKKVNSSIFPGIQGGPLEHVIAGKAAAFKEALDPSFAEYSQQVIANAQAMTKVFNQAPEARLISGATDNHLLLIEVTGFGLNGKEAEAILDSVNITVNKNSIPFEQLSPFKTSGIRIGTPAITSRGFKEEDAVEVAKLIVQVLKDPENTAVHDE
;
A
#
# COMPACT_ATOMS: atom_id res chain seq x y z
N GLU A 1 -10.43 19.88 12.08
CA GLU A 1 -10.04 19.82 13.50
C GLU A 1 -9.11 18.64 13.76
N ARG A 2 -9.56 17.35 13.62
CA ARG A 2 -8.70 16.17 13.87
C ARG A 2 -7.44 16.15 12.98
N GLN A 3 -7.56 16.38 11.67
CA GLN A 3 -6.43 16.38 10.73
C GLN A 3 -5.44 17.56 10.96
N GLU A 4 -5.85 18.59 11.68
CA GLU A 4 -5.02 19.74 12.00
C GLU A 4 -4.31 19.55 13.35
N ASN A 5 -4.96 18.90 14.30
CA ASN A 5 -4.51 18.87 15.70
C ASN A 5 -3.93 17.52 16.13
N ASN A 6 -4.35 16.39 15.49
CA ASN A 6 -3.82 15.08 15.84
C ASN A 6 -2.55 14.75 15.04
N LEU A 7 -1.69 13.94 15.61
CA LEU A 7 -0.55 13.33 14.92
C LEU A 7 -1.03 12.06 14.19
N GLU A 8 -1.26 12.16 12.88
CA GLU A 8 -1.75 11.08 12.05
C GLU A 8 -0.58 10.24 11.54
N LEU A 9 -0.40 9.05 12.11
CA LEU A 9 0.72 8.14 11.82
C LEU A 9 0.26 6.81 11.20
N ILE A 10 -0.98 6.70 10.75
CA ILE A 10 -1.43 5.54 10.01
C ILE A 10 -0.70 5.52 8.66
N ALA A 11 0.10 4.47 8.43
CA ALA A 11 1.00 4.36 7.28
C ALA A 11 0.27 4.36 5.91
N SER A 12 -1.02 4.07 5.90
CA SER A 12 -1.88 4.05 4.71
C SER A 12 -2.70 5.32 4.51
N GLU A 13 -2.48 6.35 5.33
CA GLU A 13 -3.16 7.65 5.21
C GLU A 13 -2.23 8.75 4.71
N ASN A 14 -2.83 9.77 4.12
CA ASN A 14 -2.13 10.95 3.63
C ASN A 14 -3.08 12.16 3.57
N VAL A 15 -2.51 13.34 3.35
CA VAL A 15 -3.25 14.59 3.16
C VAL A 15 -3.11 15.02 1.70
N VAL A 16 -4.22 14.99 0.97
CA VAL A 16 -4.25 15.34 -0.46
C VAL A 16 -4.29 16.86 -0.68
N SER A 17 -3.89 17.29 -1.87
CA SER A 17 -3.93 18.69 -2.28
C SER A 17 -5.36 19.23 -2.46
N LYS A 18 -5.50 20.55 -2.47
CA LYS A 18 -6.76 21.21 -2.81
C LYS A 18 -7.22 20.87 -4.24
N ALA A 19 -6.29 20.67 -5.17
CA ALA A 19 -6.62 20.30 -6.56
C ALA A 19 -7.24 18.90 -6.63
N VAL A 20 -6.70 17.92 -5.90
CA VAL A 20 -7.29 16.59 -5.79
C VAL A 20 -8.68 16.65 -5.15
N MET A 21 -8.85 17.43 -4.07
CA MET A 21 -10.15 17.61 -3.42
C MET A 21 -11.18 18.26 -4.34
N ALA A 22 -10.79 19.28 -5.11
CA ALA A 22 -11.67 19.95 -6.06
C ALA A 22 -12.11 19.01 -7.20
N ALA A 23 -11.19 18.22 -7.74
CA ALA A 23 -11.51 17.21 -8.74
C ALA A 23 -12.48 16.15 -8.21
N GLN A 24 -12.25 15.67 -6.99
CA GLN A 24 -13.06 14.68 -6.30
C GLN A 24 -14.49 15.16 -6.04
N GLY A 25 -14.67 16.45 -5.72
CA GLY A 25 -15.97 17.09 -5.49
C GLY A 25 -16.61 17.72 -6.75
N SER A 26 -16.17 17.34 -7.94
CA SER A 26 -16.61 17.95 -9.19
C SER A 26 -17.91 17.36 -9.73
N ILE A 27 -18.49 18.06 -10.71
CA ILE A 27 -19.69 17.64 -11.44
C ILE A 27 -19.50 16.36 -12.28
N LEU A 28 -18.27 15.89 -12.43
CA LEU A 28 -17.97 14.63 -13.14
C LEU A 28 -18.65 13.42 -12.50
N THR A 29 -19.03 13.50 -11.22
CA THR A 29 -19.84 12.47 -10.53
C THR A 29 -21.21 12.26 -11.19
N ASN A 30 -21.72 13.23 -11.92
CA ASN A 30 -23.05 13.16 -12.53
C ASN A 30 -23.09 12.30 -13.80
N LYS A 31 -21.93 12.02 -14.44
CA LYS A 31 -21.88 11.35 -15.73
C LYS A 31 -21.78 9.84 -15.60
N TYR A 32 -22.70 9.14 -16.25
CA TYR A 32 -22.63 7.68 -16.42
C TYR A 32 -21.80 7.34 -17.66
N ALA A 33 -20.70 6.62 -17.51
CA ALA A 33 -19.69 6.44 -18.55
C ALA A 33 -19.20 5.00 -18.68
N GLU A 34 -20.09 4.01 -18.62
CA GLU A 34 -19.72 2.59 -18.83
C GLU A 34 -18.96 2.38 -20.14
N GLY A 35 -17.98 1.52 -20.11
CA GLY A 35 -17.02 1.31 -21.18
C GLY A 35 -15.71 2.06 -20.95
N TYR A 36 -15.02 2.37 -22.04
CA TYR A 36 -13.69 2.98 -22.01
C TYR A 36 -13.63 4.15 -22.98
N PRO A 37 -12.65 5.06 -22.90
CA PRO A 37 -12.52 6.18 -23.81
C PRO A 37 -12.63 5.75 -25.28
N GLY A 38 -13.48 6.44 -26.02
CA GLY A 38 -13.79 6.14 -27.44
C GLY A 38 -14.68 4.92 -27.67
N LYS A 39 -15.01 4.16 -26.62
CA LYS A 39 -15.83 2.93 -26.66
C LYS A 39 -16.81 2.88 -25.50
N ARG A 40 -17.62 3.94 -25.35
CA ARG A 40 -18.61 4.05 -24.28
C ARG A 40 -19.95 3.44 -24.69
N TYR A 41 -20.68 2.94 -23.70
CA TYR A 41 -22.06 2.47 -23.88
C TYR A 41 -23.08 3.61 -23.79
N TYR A 42 -22.65 4.79 -23.34
CA TYR A 42 -23.49 5.99 -23.16
C TYR A 42 -22.96 7.15 -24.02
N GLY A 43 -23.87 7.99 -24.52
CA GLY A 43 -23.51 9.22 -25.22
C GLY A 43 -23.02 10.32 -24.28
N GLY A 44 -22.45 11.39 -24.84
CA GLY A 44 -22.05 12.59 -24.09
C GLY A 44 -20.80 12.39 -23.24
N CYS A 45 -19.88 11.49 -23.63
CA CYS A 45 -18.67 11.18 -22.90
C CYS A 45 -17.41 11.85 -23.45
N GLU A 46 -17.52 12.75 -24.40
CA GLU A 46 -16.39 13.40 -25.07
C GLU A 46 -15.44 14.13 -24.11
N PHE A 47 -15.95 14.79 -23.08
CA PHE A 47 -15.13 15.45 -22.06
C PHE A 47 -14.65 14.48 -20.99
N ILE A 48 -15.45 13.47 -20.66
CA ILE A 48 -15.06 12.39 -19.74
C ILE A 48 -13.87 11.61 -20.32
N ASP A 49 -13.88 11.32 -21.62
CA ASP A 49 -12.78 10.62 -22.31
C ASP A 49 -11.46 11.40 -22.20
N ILE A 50 -11.51 12.75 -22.26
CA ILE A 50 -10.31 13.58 -22.05
C ILE A 50 -9.75 13.38 -20.65
N VAL A 51 -10.60 13.42 -19.62
CA VAL A 51 -10.20 13.26 -18.22
C VAL A 51 -9.61 11.88 -17.95
N GLU A 52 -10.28 10.84 -18.43
CA GLU A 52 -9.82 9.46 -18.21
C GLU A 52 -8.52 9.18 -18.97
N ASN A 53 -8.39 9.66 -20.21
CA ASN A 53 -7.14 9.55 -20.97
C ASN A 53 -5.98 10.28 -20.27
N LEU A 54 -6.21 11.47 -19.69
CA LEU A 54 -5.18 12.16 -18.90
C LEU A 54 -4.70 11.30 -17.71
N ALA A 55 -5.63 10.66 -17.01
CA ALA A 55 -5.26 9.77 -15.90
C ALA A 55 -4.47 8.55 -16.38
N ILE A 56 -4.90 7.93 -17.49
CA ILE A 56 -4.22 6.79 -18.09
C ILE A 56 -2.80 7.17 -18.53
N ASP A 57 -2.65 8.26 -19.29
CA ASP A 57 -1.37 8.66 -19.85
C ASP A 57 -0.38 9.05 -18.75
N ARG A 58 -0.84 9.80 -17.74
CA ARG A 58 -0.02 10.16 -16.59
C ARG A 58 0.40 8.95 -15.74
N ALA A 59 -0.47 7.97 -15.55
CA ALA A 59 -0.13 6.73 -14.87
C ALA A 59 0.94 5.93 -15.64
N LYS A 60 0.81 5.85 -16.96
CA LYS A 60 1.79 5.20 -17.84
C LYS A 60 3.16 5.89 -17.78
N GLU A 61 3.17 7.22 -17.86
CA GLU A 61 4.39 8.03 -17.74
C GLU A 61 5.05 7.85 -16.38
N LEU A 62 4.28 7.96 -15.30
CA LEU A 62 4.75 7.93 -13.92
C LEU A 62 5.44 6.62 -13.56
N PHE A 63 4.94 5.49 -14.05
CA PHE A 63 5.44 4.16 -13.71
C PHE A 63 6.19 3.46 -14.85
N GLY A 64 6.28 4.07 -16.03
CA GLY A 64 6.90 3.46 -17.20
C GLY A 64 6.12 2.24 -17.74
N ALA A 65 4.79 2.24 -17.61
CA ALA A 65 3.94 1.16 -18.08
C ALA A 65 3.40 1.43 -19.50
N LYS A 66 3.16 0.36 -20.27
CA LYS A 66 2.55 0.49 -21.60
C LYS A 66 1.03 0.67 -21.53
N PHE A 67 0.39 0.08 -20.53
CA PHE A 67 -1.07 0.08 -20.35
C PHE A 67 -1.42 0.36 -18.88
N ALA A 68 -2.50 1.12 -18.68
CA ALA A 68 -3.04 1.43 -17.36
C ALA A 68 -4.56 1.33 -17.37
N ASN A 69 -5.15 0.76 -16.31
CA ASN A 69 -6.57 0.86 -16.01
C ASN A 69 -6.73 1.73 -14.75
N VAL A 70 -7.47 2.82 -14.88
CA VAL A 70 -7.72 3.79 -13.81
C VAL A 70 -9.15 3.70 -13.23
N GLN A 71 -9.95 2.73 -13.72
CA GLN A 71 -11.35 2.58 -13.32
C GLN A 71 -11.54 1.75 -12.04
N ALA A 72 -10.54 1.02 -11.57
CA ALA A 72 -10.66 0.26 -10.33
C ALA A 72 -11.05 1.18 -9.16
N HIS A 73 -12.18 0.88 -8.49
CA HIS A 73 -12.71 1.70 -7.40
C HIS A 73 -11.84 1.66 -6.14
N SER A 74 -11.13 0.56 -5.94
CA SER A 74 -10.25 0.34 -4.78
C SER A 74 -9.10 -0.59 -5.13
N GLY A 75 -8.10 -0.67 -4.23
CA GLY A 75 -7.03 -1.68 -4.33
C GLY A 75 -7.57 -3.11 -4.31
N SER A 76 -8.59 -3.39 -3.50
CA SER A 76 -9.22 -4.72 -3.46
C SER A 76 -9.85 -5.10 -4.79
N GLN A 77 -10.54 -4.18 -5.46
CA GLN A 77 -11.10 -4.43 -6.79
C GLN A 77 -10.03 -4.52 -7.87
N ALA A 78 -8.95 -3.74 -7.76
CA ALA A 78 -7.78 -3.88 -8.63
C ALA A 78 -7.17 -5.30 -8.51
N ASN A 79 -6.99 -5.80 -7.28
CA ASN A 79 -6.50 -7.15 -7.04
C ASN A 79 -7.47 -8.22 -7.54
N THR A 80 -8.79 -8.02 -7.35
CA THR A 80 -9.80 -8.94 -7.91
C THR A 80 -9.69 -9.04 -9.42
N ALA A 81 -9.62 -7.91 -10.12
CA ALA A 81 -9.48 -7.89 -11.57
C ALA A 81 -8.17 -8.52 -12.04
N ALA A 82 -7.07 -8.31 -11.30
CA ALA A 82 -5.79 -8.94 -11.60
C ALA A 82 -5.87 -10.47 -11.46
N TYR A 83 -6.47 -11.00 -10.39
CA TYR A 83 -6.68 -12.44 -10.23
C TYR A 83 -7.53 -13.02 -11.35
N LEU A 84 -8.68 -12.41 -11.65
CA LEU A 84 -9.56 -12.86 -12.74
C LEU A 84 -8.87 -12.83 -14.13
N SER A 85 -7.83 -12.02 -14.28
CA SER A 85 -7.06 -11.92 -15.53
C SER A 85 -5.93 -12.94 -15.64
N LEU A 86 -5.47 -13.48 -14.52
CA LEU A 86 -4.25 -14.29 -14.45
C LEU A 86 -4.49 -15.76 -14.10
N VAL A 87 -5.55 -16.06 -13.33
CA VAL A 87 -5.79 -17.40 -12.77
C VAL A 87 -7.28 -17.73 -12.74
N GLU A 88 -7.59 -19.02 -12.60
CA GLU A 88 -8.95 -19.54 -12.46
C GLU A 88 -9.28 -19.84 -10.99
N PRO A 89 -10.58 -19.83 -10.58
CA PRO A 89 -10.98 -20.24 -9.25
C PRO A 89 -10.43 -21.62 -8.87
N GLY A 90 -9.85 -21.72 -7.68
CA GLY A 90 -9.20 -22.94 -7.18
C GLY A 90 -7.74 -23.10 -7.54
N ASP A 91 -7.18 -22.25 -8.41
CA ASP A 91 -5.75 -22.25 -8.69
C ASP A 91 -4.93 -21.93 -7.45
N THR A 92 -3.72 -22.50 -7.39
CA THR A 92 -2.78 -22.24 -6.29
C THR A 92 -2.04 -20.94 -6.53
N ILE A 93 -2.03 -20.08 -5.52
CA ILE A 93 -1.35 -18.78 -5.49
C ILE A 93 -0.38 -18.76 -4.30
N LEU A 94 0.85 -18.31 -4.54
CA LEU A 94 1.83 -18.07 -3.48
C LEU A 94 1.82 -16.58 -3.13
N GLY A 95 1.46 -16.24 -1.89
CA GLY A 95 1.35 -14.86 -1.41
C GLY A 95 2.00 -14.65 -0.04
N MET A 96 2.23 -13.41 0.35
CA MET A 96 2.79 -13.10 1.65
C MET A 96 1.78 -13.32 2.77
N ASP A 97 2.20 -14.00 3.84
CA ASP A 97 1.39 -14.21 5.04
C ASP A 97 0.96 -12.88 5.67
N LEU A 98 -0.28 -12.84 6.17
CA LEU A 98 -0.85 -11.63 6.77
C LEU A 98 -0.04 -11.17 8.00
N SER A 99 0.42 -12.08 8.83
CA SER A 99 1.22 -11.77 10.02
C SER A 99 2.64 -11.31 9.66
N ALA A 100 3.16 -11.73 8.51
CA ALA A 100 4.45 -11.27 7.99
C ALA A 100 4.37 -9.93 7.24
N GLY A 101 3.17 -9.37 7.08
CA GLY A 101 2.94 -8.07 6.45
C GLY A 101 2.09 -8.10 5.18
N GLY A 102 1.58 -9.24 4.75
CA GLY A 102 0.68 -9.35 3.59
C GLY A 102 -0.62 -8.57 3.76
N HIS A 103 -1.32 -8.32 2.66
CA HIS A 103 -2.65 -7.68 2.69
C HIS A 103 -3.76 -8.74 2.78
N LEU A 104 -4.94 -8.34 3.27
CA LEU A 104 -6.12 -9.23 3.32
C LEU A 104 -6.44 -9.88 1.98
N THR A 105 -6.29 -9.14 0.88
CA THR A 105 -6.52 -9.63 -0.49
C THR A 105 -5.41 -10.55 -1.01
N HIS A 106 -4.39 -10.84 -0.21
CA HIS A 106 -3.33 -11.79 -0.54
C HIS A 106 -3.58 -13.16 0.10
N GLY A 107 -4.84 -13.59 0.21
CA GLY A 107 -5.20 -14.95 0.60
C GLY A 107 -5.76 -15.12 2.00
N SER A 108 -6.13 -14.05 2.70
CA SER A 108 -6.80 -14.18 4.00
C SER A 108 -8.07 -15.04 3.88
N PRO A 109 -8.29 -16.04 4.77
CA PRO A 109 -9.45 -16.94 4.70
C PRO A 109 -10.80 -16.23 4.80
N VAL A 110 -10.84 -15.05 5.39
CA VAL A 110 -12.08 -14.25 5.51
C VAL A 110 -12.32 -13.36 4.30
N ASN A 111 -11.30 -13.17 3.44
CA ASN A 111 -11.38 -12.37 2.23
C ASN A 111 -11.80 -13.20 1.02
N PHE A 112 -12.37 -12.53 -0.02
CA PHE A 112 -12.74 -13.21 -1.26
C PHE A 112 -11.56 -14.01 -1.85
N SER A 113 -10.34 -13.51 -1.76
CA SER A 113 -9.16 -14.15 -2.34
C SER A 113 -8.90 -15.53 -1.74
N GLY A 114 -8.90 -15.66 -0.41
CA GLY A 114 -8.73 -16.93 0.27
C GLY A 114 -9.94 -17.87 0.16
N LYS A 115 -11.13 -17.33 -0.20
CA LYS A 115 -12.34 -18.15 -0.46
C LYS A 115 -12.41 -18.67 -1.89
N THR A 116 -11.76 -18.00 -2.84
CA THR A 116 -11.85 -18.30 -4.27
C THR A 116 -10.68 -19.13 -4.76
N TYR A 117 -9.48 -18.87 -4.22
CA TYR A 117 -8.22 -19.47 -4.65
C TYR A 117 -7.55 -20.26 -3.53
N ASN A 118 -6.67 -21.19 -3.89
CA ASN A 118 -5.89 -21.96 -2.94
C ASN A 118 -4.56 -21.21 -2.64
N PHE A 119 -4.53 -20.43 -1.56
CA PHE A 119 -3.35 -19.69 -1.18
C PHE A 119 -2.38 -20.53 -0.33
N VAL A 120 -1.12 -20.48 -0.71
CA VAL A 120 0.04 -20.89 0.08
C VAL A 120 0.78 -19.63 0.49
N SER A 121 1.19 -19.54 1.76
CA SER A 121 1.83 -18.34 2.28
C SER A 121 3.34 -18.49 2.38
N TYR A 122 4.07 -17.43 2.01
CA TYR A 122 5.46 -17.25 2.41
C TYR A 122 5.56 -16.18 3.50
N GLY A 123 6.55 -16.31 4.36
CA GLY A 123 6.82 -15.37 5.45
C GLY A 123 8.14 -14.65 5.29
N VAL A 124 8.74 -14.35 6.43
CA VAL A 124 10.06 -13.75 6.57
C VAL A 124 10.98 -14.69 7.33
N ASP A 125 12.28 -14.51 7.21
CA ASP A 125 13.28 -15.24 8.00
C ASP A 125 13.14 -14.90 9.48
N PRO A 126 13.15 -15.89 10.39
CA PRO A 126 12.90 -15.65 11.81
C PRO A 126 14.02 -14.89 12.53
N SER A 127 15.22 -14.84 11.98
CA SER A 127 16.34 -14.14 12.59
C SER A 127 16.49 -12.70 12.12
N THR A 128 16.15 -12.45 10.86
CA THR A 128 16.32 -11.13 10.22
C THR A 128 15.01 -10.38 10.00
N GLU A 129 13.88 -11.09 10.04
CA GLU A 129 12.53 -10.59 9.77
C GLU A 129 12.39 -9.93 8.38
N VAL A 130 13.23 -10.39 7.43
CA VAL A 130 13.13 -9.99 6.02
C VAL A 130 12.76 -11.18 5.14
N ILE A 131 12.23 -10.91 3.94
CA ILE A 131 11.85 -11.96 2.99
C ILE A 131 13.07 -12.80 2.64
N ASP A 132 12.97 -14.10 2.90
CA ASP A 132 13.95 -15.10 2.45
C ASP A 132 13.52 -15.63 1.07
N TYR A 133 14.16 -15.14 0.01
CA TYR A 133 13.84 -15.52 -1.36
C TYR A 133 14.17 -16.99 -1.67
N ASP A 134 15.07 -17.63 -0.93
CA ASP A 134 15.36 -19.06 -1.11
C ASP A 134 14.23 -19.91 -0.53
N VAL A 135 13.63 -19.49 0.58
CA VAL A 135 12.40 -20.10 1.11
C VAL A 135 11.23 -19.89 0.14
N VAL A 136 11.07 -18.70 -0.42
CA VAL A 136 10.05 -18.44 -1.45
C VAL A 136 10.23 -19.39 -2.65
N ARG A 137 11.47 -19.59 -3.12
CA ARG A 137 11.81 -20.52 -4.21
C ARG A 137 11.47 -21.97 -3.88
N ILE A 138 11.78 -22.41 -2.67
CA ILE A 138 11.45 -23.78 -2.20
C ILE A 138 9.92 -23.97 -2.23
N LEU A 139 9.16 -23.06 -1.65
CA LEU A 139 7.69 -23.11 -1.65
C LEU A 139 7.11 -23.09 -3.07
N ALA A 140 7.65 -22.26 -3.96
CA ALA A 140 7.22 -22.20 -5.34
C ALA A 140 7.46 -23.55 -6.08
N ARG A 141 8.60 -24.19 -5.87
CA ARG A 141 8.91 -25.50 -6.46
C ARG A 141 8.03 -26.61 -5.91
N GLU A 142 7.74 -26.59 -4.59
CA GLU A 142 6.91 -27.58 -3.91
C GLU A 142 5.45 -27.48 -4.35
N HIS A 143 4.88 -26.29 -4.31
CA HIS A 143 3.45 -26.07 -4.52
C HIS A 143 3.07 -25.74 -5.97
N ARG A 144 4.03 -25.43 -6.83
CA ARG A 144 3.81 -25.14 -8.26
C ARG A 144 2.66 -24.15 -8.50
N PRO A 145 2.67 -22.97 -7.87
CA PRO A 145 1.58 -22.02 -7.99
C PRO A 145 1.42 -21.54 -9.43
N LYS A 146 0.20 -21.17 -9.81
CA LYS A 146 -0.07 -20.50 -11.09
C LYS A 146 0.27 -19.01 -11.03
N LEU A 147 0.31 -18.44 -9.83
CA LEU A 147 0.59 -17.02 -9.60
C LEU A 147 1.42 -16.86 -8.32
N ILE A 148 2.41 -15.98 -8.40
CA ILE A 148 3.14 -15.47 -7.23
C ILE A 148 2.76 -13.99 -7.05
N VAL A 149 2.40 -13.61 -5.82
CA VAL A 149 2.05 -12.24 -5.44
C VAL A 149 3.09 -11.68 -4.49
N ALA A 150 3.69 -10.56 -4.85
CA ALA A 150 4.55 -9.76 -3.99
C ALA A 150 3.89 -8.43 -3.64
N GLY A 151 4.38 -7.79 -2.58
CA GLY A 151 3.84 -6.57 -2.03
C GLY A 151 3.31 -6.78 -0.61
N ALA A 152 3.33 -5.73 0.19
CA ALA A 152 3.01 -5.82 1.60
C ALA A 152 2.36 -4.55 2.14
N SER A 153 1.58 -4.71 3.22
CA SER A 153 0.96 -3.62 3.98
C SER A 153 1.78 -3.23 5.23
N ALA A 154 2.61 -4.14 5.74
CA ALA A 154 3.39 -3.93 6.97
C ALA A 154 4.78 -4.57 6.85
N TYR A 155 5.51 -4.21 5.81
CA TYR A 155 6.89 -4.65 5.58
C TYR A 155 7.77 -3.43 5.35
N SER A 156 8.77 -3.23 6.20
CA SER A 156 9.56 -2.00 6.25
C SER A 156 10.81 -2.01 5.38
N ARG A 157 11.08 -3.12 4.68
CA ARG A 157 12.31 -3.27 3.89
C ARG A 157 12.03 -3.26 2.39
N THR A 158 13.09 -3.08 1.61
CA THR A 158 13.01 -3.12 0.15
C THR A 158 12.66 -4.52 -0.35
N ILE A 159 11.79 -4.59 -1.36
CA ILE A 159 11.39 -5.84 -2.02
C ILE A 159 12.14 -5.96 -3.35
N ASP A 160 12.80 -7.10 -3.57
CA ASP A 160 13.49 -7.41 -4.81
C ASP A 160 12.56 -8.11 -5.80
N PHE A 161 11.92 -7.32 -6.67
CA PHE A 161 10.99 -7.84 -7.68
C PHE A 161 11.67 -8.68 -8.77
N LYS A 162 12.96 -8.44 -9.02
CA LYS A 162 13.72 -9.25 -9.99
C LYS A 162 13.86 -10.68 -9.50
N ARG A 163 14.21 -10.87 -8.22
CA ARG A 163 14.29 -12.23 -7.63
C ARG A 163 12.95 -12.95 -7.64
N PHE A 164 11.85 -12.24 -7.37
CA PHE A 164 10.51 -12.83 -7.50
C PHE A 164 10.20 -13.26 -8.94
N ARG A 165 10.57 -12.45 -9.95
CA ARG A 165 10.39 -12.79 -11.36
C ARG A 165 11.17 -14.06 -11.72
N GLU A 166 12.43 -14.14 -11.31
CA GLU A 166 13.27 -15.33 -11.53
C GLU A 166 12.63 -16.59 -10.91
N ILE A 167 12.10 -16.50 -9.69
CA ILE A 167 11.41 -17.60 -9.03
C ILE A 167 10.14 -18.00 -9.78
N ALA A 168 9.35 -17.05 -10.22
CA ALA A 168 8.12 -17.31 -10.96
C ALA A 168 8.42 -18.00 -12.30
N ASP A 169 9.47 -17.57 -13.00
CA ASP A 169 9.91 -18.18 -14.27
C ASP A 169 10.36 -19.64 -14.07
N GLU A 170 11.03 -19.96 -12.96
CA GLU A 170 11.46 -21.35 -12.65
C GLU A 170 10.29 -22.34 -12.57
N VAL A 171 9.10 -21.87 -12.21
CA VAL A 171 7.92 -22.73 -12.00
C VAL A 171 6.79 -22.48 -13.01
N ASP A 172 7.05 -21.66 -14.02
CA ASP A 172 6.07 -21.23 -15.05
C ASP A 172 4.83 -20.56 -14.43
N ALA A 173 5.06 -19.76 -13.37
CA ALA A 173 4.02 -18.97 -12.72
C ALA A 173 3.92 -17.57 -13.30
N LYS A 174 2.72 -16.99 -13.26
CA LYS A 174 2.55 -15.54 -13.41
C LYS A 174 3.08 -14.81 -12.19
N PHE A 175 3.42 -13.54 -12.36
CA PHE A 175 3.90 -12.68 -11.29
C PHE A 175 3.10 -11.40 -11.20
N MET A 176 2.51 -11.14 -10.04
CA MET A 176 1.76 -9.93 -9.73
C MET A 176 2.43 -9.20 -8.57
N VAL A 177 2.46 -7.88 -8.66
CA VAL A 177 2.91 -7.02 -7.55
C VAL A 177 1.80 -6.07 -7.14
N ASP A 178 1.45 -6.08 -5.86
CA ASP A 178 0.63 -5.06 -5.23
C ASP A 178 1.57 -4.02 -4.58
N MET A 179 1.76 -2.88 -5.24
CA MET A 179 2.66 -1.83 -4.75
C MET A 179 1.93 -0.72 -3.96
N ALA A 180 0.70 -0.97 -3.51
CA ALA A 180 -0.16 0.05 -2.94
C ALA A 180 0.53 0.90 -1.86
N HIS A 181 1.23 0.29 -0.91
CA HIS A 181 1.91 1.00 0.16
C HIS A 181 3.12 1.82 -0.32
N ILE A 182 3.83 1.35 -1.31
CA ILE A 182 5.09 1.95 -1.78
C ILE A 182 4.97 2.70 -3.11
N ALA A 183 3.75 2.85 -3.65
CA ALA A 183 3.56 3.41 -5.00
C ALA A 183 4.15 4.82 -5.16
N GLY A 184 4.06 5.67 -4.14
CA GLY A 184 4.70 6.99 -4.16
C GLY A 184 6.22 6.91 -4.20
N LEU A 185 6.81 5.96 -3.49
CA LEU A 185 8.26 5.73 -3.47
C LEU A 185 8.75 5.13 -4.79
N VAL A 186 7.97 4.24 -5.41
CA VAL A 186 8.24 3.72 -6.76
C VAL A 186 8.17 4.85 -7.79
N ALA A 187 7.15 5.68 -7.74
CA ALA A 187 6.98 6.84 -8.63
C ALA A 187 8.16 7.82 -8.55
N SER A 188 8.76 7.96 -7.37
CA SER A 188 9.90 8.84 -7.10
C SER A 188 11.27 8.17 -7.34
N GLY A 189 11.31 6.91 -7.75
CA GLY A 189 12.56 6.16 -7.94
C GLY A 189 13.29 5.77 -6.65
N LEU A 190 12.60 5.85 -5.49
CA LEU A 190 13.16 5.55 -4.16
C LEU A 190 12.90 4.12 -3.70
N HIS A 191 12.14 3.36 -4.46
CA HIS A 191 11.97 1.91 -4.34
C HIS A 191 12.03 1.31 -5.74
N PRO A 192 12.56 0.08 -5.91
CA PRO A 192 12.55 -0.60 -7.21
C PRO A 192 11.16 -0.63 -7.84
N ASN A 193 11.10 -0.37 -9.15
CA ASN A 193 9.86 -0.39 -9.91
C ASN A 193 9.51 -1.83 -10.30
N PRO A 194 8.32 -2.34 -9.95
CA PRO A 194 7.89 -3.68 -10.30
C PRO A 194 7.45 -3.86 -11.76
N VAL A 195 7.09 -2.77 -12.45
CA VAL A 195 6.50 -2.82 -13.82
C VAL A 195 7.34 -3.59 -14.83
N PRO A 196 8.68 -3.51 -14.85
CA PRO A 196 9.50 -4.29 -15.76
C PRO A 196 9.49 -5.79 -15.49
N TYR A 197 9.10 -6.24 -14.31
CA TYR A 197 9.22 -7.64 -13.86
C TYR A 197 7.87 -8.35 -13.74
N ALA A 198 6.81 -7.64 -13.39
CA ALA A 198 5.51 -8.24 -13.13
C ALA A 198 4.66 -8.35 -14.42
N ASP A 199 3.83 -9.38 -14.48
CA ASP A 199 2.78 -9.50 -15.51
C ASP A 199 1.70 -8.44 -15.30
N ILE A 200 1.29 -8.24 -14.04
CA ILE A 200 0.35 -7.17 -13.62
C ILE A 200 0.89 -6.52 -12.36
N VAL A 201 0.79 -5.19 -12.29
CA VAL A 201 1.01 -4.40 -11.08
C VAL A 201 -0.29 -3.74 -10.67
N THR A 202 -0.66 -3.89 -9.41
CA THR A 202 -1.81 -3.20 -8.81
C THR A 202 -1.35 -2.16 -7.79
N SER A 203 -2.18 -1.19 -7.55
CA SER A 203 -1.95 -0.19 -6.51
C SER A 203 -3.26 0.41 -6.02
N THR A 204 -3.19 1.08 -4.87
CA THR A 204 -4.09 2.16 -4.50
C THR A 204 -3.49 3.49 -4.93
N THR A 205 -4.32 4.54 -4.94
CA THR A 205 -3.87 5.90 -5.29
C THR A 205 -3.74 6.84 -4.10
N HIS A 206 -4.14 6.41 -2.90
CA HIS A 206 -4.37 7.27 -1.72
C HIS A 206 -3.40 7.10 -0.55
N LYS A 207 -2.30 6.33 -0.71
CA LYS A 207 -1.30 6.12 0.35
C LYS A 207 -0.07 7.01 0.11
N THR A 208 1.10 6.43 -0.09
CA THR A 208 2.32 7.20 -0.43
C THR A 208 2.18 8.00 -1.73
N LEU A 209 1.31 7.57 -2.65
CA LEU A 209 1.05 8.28 -3.90
C LEU A 209 0.24 9.58 -3.71
N ARG A 210 -0.33 9.80 -2.54
CA ARG A 210 -1.01 11.05 -2.12
C ARG A 210 -2.11 11.51 -3.07
N GLY A 211 -2.91 10.56 -3.56
CA GLY A 211 -4.06 10.81 -4.43
C GLY A 211 -5.42 10.51 -3.79
N PRO A 212 -6.50 10.53 -4.58
CA PRO A 212 -7.84 10.17 -4.11
C PRO A 212 -7.89 8.67 -3.76
N ARG A 213 -8.86 8.27 -2.96
CA ARG A 213 -9.13 6.85 -2.71
C ARG A 213 -9.57 6.17 -4.00
N GLY A 214 -8.83 5.16 -4.41
CA GLY A 214 -9.09 4.42 -5.64
C GLY A 214 -8.02 3.35 -5.89
N GLY A 215 -8.19 2.61 -6.98
CA GLY A 215 -7.24 1.61 -7.46
C GLY A 215 -6.57 1.99 -8.77
N LEU A 216 -5.52 1.26 -9.11
CA LEU A 216 -4.76 1.39 -10.35
C LEU A 216 -4.26 0.02 -10.75
N ILE A 217 -4.27 -0.28 -12.05
CA ILE A 217 -3.71 -1.52 -12.59
C ILE A 217 -2.83 -1.17 -13.78
N LEU A 218 -1.61 -1.72 -13.80
CA LEU A 218 -0.60 -1.48 -14.82
C LEU A 218 -0.13 -2.80 -15.42
N THR A 219 0.16 -2.82 -16.70
CA THR A 219 0.80 -3.96 -17.37
C THR A 219 1.55 -3.52 -18.63
N ASN A 220 2.52 -4.31 -19.04
CA ASN A 220 3.22 -4.15 -20.33
C ASN A 220 2.69 -5.07 -21.42
N SER A 221 1.73 -5.94 -21.09
CA SER A 221 1.10 -6.89 -22.03
C SER A 221 -0.24 -6.34 -22.54
N GLU A 222 -0.37 -6.21 -23.86
CA GLU A 222 -1.64 -5.81 -24.48
C GLU A 222 -2.76 -6.84 -24.24
N GLU A 223 -2.42 -8.13 -24.24
CA GLU A 223 -3.37 -9.20 -23.93
C GLU A 223 -3.92 -9.06 -22.52
N LEU A 224 -3.02 -8.88 -21.53
CA LEU A 224 -3.43 -8.71 -20.14
C LEU A 224 -4.19 -7.40 -19.93
N ALA A 225 -3.83 -6.33 -20.62
CA ALA A 225 -4.59 -5.08 -20.58
C ALA A 225 -6.05 -5.27 -21.02
N LYS A 226 -6.28 -6.04 -22.08
CA LYS A 226 -7.64 -6.37 -22.54
C LYS A 226 -8.39 -7.21 -21.51
N LYS A 227 -7.74 -8.21 -20.90
CA LYS A 227 -8.32 -9.05 -19.84
C LYS A 227 -8.66 -8.22 -18.59
N VAL A 228 -7.74 -7.38 -18.15
CA VAL A 228 -7.95 -6.46 -17.00
C VAL A 228 -9.14 -5.53 -17.26
N ASN A 229 -9.18 -4.91 -18.43
CA ASN A 229 -10.28 -4.02 -18.79
C ASN A 229 -11.63 -4.75 -18.77
N SER A 230 -11.68 -5.97 -19.33
CA SER A 230 -12.89 -6.80 -19.30
C SER A 230 -13.25 -7.27 -17.88
N SER A 231 -12.26 -7.58 -17.06
CA SER A 231 -12.47 -7.99 -15.66
C SER A 231 -13.00 -6.82 -14.81
N ILE A 232 -12.56 -5.61 -15.06
CA ILE A 232 -13.11 -4.40 -14.42
C ILE A 232 -14.51 -4.15 -14.94
N PHE A 233 -14.67 -3.89 -16.23
CA PHE A 233 -15.96 -3.64 -16.86
C PHE A 233 -16.11 -4.50 -18.12
N PRO A 234 -17.17 -5.31 -18.21
CA PRO A 234 -18.31 -5.45 -17.28
C PRO A 234 -18.14 -6.48 -16.15
N GLY A 235 -16.93 -6.96 -15.89
CA GLY A 235 -16.68 -8.11 -15.03
C GLY A 235 -17.13 -7.92 -13.57
N ILE A 236 -16.62 -6.89 -12.88
CA ILE A 236 -16.89 -6.66 -11.46
C ILE A 236 -17.40 -5.26 -11.13
N GLN A 237 -17.37 -4.33 -12.07
CA GLN A 237 -17.83 -2.94 -11.93
C GLN A 237 -18.80 -2.58 -13.05
N GLY A 238 -19.61 -1.52 -12.82
CA GLY A 238 -20.43 -0.84 -13.80
C GLY A 238 -19.84 0.52 -14.17
N GLY A 239 -20.61 1.60 -14.01
CA GLY A 239 -20.17 2.96 -14.31
C GLY A 239 -18.94 3.36 -13.50
N PRO A 240 -17.89 3.89 -14.14
CA PRO A 240 -16.69 4.34 -13.46
C PRO A 240 -16.96 5.62 -12.65
N LEU A 241 -16.15 5.83 -11.61
CA LEU A 241 -16.21 7.03 -10.76
C LEU A 241 -15.37 8.14 -11.41
N GLU A 242 -15.92 8.87 -12.35
CA GLU A 242 -15.15 9.84 -13.16
C GLU A 242 -14.61 11.02 -12.35
N HIS A 243 -15.27 11.42 -11.26
CA HIS A 243 -14.76 12.40 -10.31
C HIS A 243 -13.53 11.87 -9.55
N VAL A 244 -13.48 10.57 -9.25
CA VAL A 244 -12.28 9.94 -8.65
C VAL A 244 -11.16 9.85 -9.69
N ILE A 245 -11.48 9.49 -10.93
CA ILE A 245 -10.51 9.44 -12.03
C ILE A 245 -9.91 10.82 -12.29
N ALA A 246 -10.71 11.88 -12.22
CA ALA A 246 -10.21 13.26 -12.28
C ALA A 246 -9.24 13.56 -11.12
N GLY A 247 -9.56 13.11 -9.92
CA GLY A 247 -8.65 13.19 -8.76
C GLY A 247 -7.35 12.42 -8.99
N LYS A 248 -7.41 11.23 -9.60
CA LYS A 248 -6.22 10.47 -9.99
C LYS A 248 -5.37 11.24 -11.01
N ALA A 249 -6.00 11.81 -12.03
CA ALA A 249 -5.30 12.61 -13.04
C ALA A 249 -4.58 13.81 -12.43
N ALA A 250 -5.19 14.50 -11.45
CA ALA A 250 -4.58 15.59 -10.71
C ALA A 250 -3.39 15.09 -9.86
N ALA A 251 -3.58 14.03 -9.08
CA ALA A 251 -2.54 13.46 -8.23
C ALA A 251 -1.34 12.92 -9.03
N PHE A 252 -1.58 12.28 -10.17
CA PHE A 252 -0.48 11.80 -11.03
C PHE A 252 0.30 12.96 -11.65
N LYS A 253 -0.35 14.08 -11.96
CA LYS A 253 0.34 15.30 -12.39
C LYS A 253 1.24 15.85 -11.30
N GLU A 254 0.79 15.85 -10.06
CA GLU A 254 1.60 16.25 -8.90
C GLU A 254 2.77 15.29 -8.68
N ALA A 255 2.53 13.98 -8.83
CA ALA A 255 3.57 12.96 -8.66
C ALA A 255 4.66 12.98 -9.75
N LEU A 256 4.36 13.54 -10.93
CA LEU A 256 5.34 13.79 -12.01
C LEU A 256 6.19 15.05 -11.77
N ASP A 257 5.80 15.90 -10.83
CA ASP A 257 6.58 17.09 -10.48
C ASP A 257 7.81 16.72 -9.62
N PRO A 258 8.99 17.32 -9.84
CA PRO A 258 10.18 17.04 -9.04
C PRO A 258 9.99 17.22 -7.53
N SER A 259 9.13 18.13 -7.09
CA SER A 259 8.81 18.34 -5.67
C SER A 259 8.22 17.12 -4.99
N PHE A 260 7.59 16.21 -5.75
CA PHE A 260 7.08 14.96 -5.21
C PHE A 260 8.21 13.99 -4.81
N ALA A 261 9.32 13.99 -5.55
CA ALA A 261 10.50 13.20 -5.18
C ALA A 261 11.15 13.76 -3.90
N GLU A 262 11.21 15.07 -3.73
CA GLU A 262 11.66 15.71 -2.50
C GLU A 262 10.77 15.35 -1.30
N TYR A 263 9.45 15.39 -1.49
CA TYR A 263 8.48 14.94 -0.50
C TYR A 263 8.71 13.46 -0.12
N SER A 264 8.86 12.59 -1.10
CA SER A 264 9.06 11.15 -0.86
C SER A 264 10.39 10.85 -0.15
N GLN A 265 11.45 11.59 -0.45
CA GLN A 265 12.72 11.52 0.28
C GLN A 265 12.53 11.92 1.74
N GLN A 266 11.77 13.00 1.99
CA GLN A 266 11.47 13.45 3.35
C GLN A 266 10.64 12.42 4.13
N VAL A 267 9.70 11.72 3.46
CA VAL A 267 8.93 10.63 4.06
C VAL A 267 9.87 9.54 4.62
N ILE A 268 10.84 9.11 3.81
CA ILE A 268 11.83 8.09 4.23
C ILE A 268 12.74 8.65 5.32
N ALA A 269 13.24 9.88 5.18
CA ALA A 269 14.12 10.50 6.16
C ALA A 269 13.46 10.61 7.54
N ASN A 270 12.17 11.00 7.59
CA ASN A 270 11.38 11.05 8.80
C ASN A 270 11.23 9.66 9.44
N ALA A 271 10.92 8.63 8.65
CA ALA A 271 10.81 7.26 9.14
C ALA A 271 12.15 6.75 9.70
N GLN A 272 13.25 7.01 9.03
CA GLN A 272 14.59 6.65 9.50
C GLN A 272 15.01 7.41 10.75
N ALA A 273 14.59 8.67 10.90
CA ALA A 273 14.84 9.46 12.11
C ALA A 273 14.12 8.85 13.31
N MET A 274 12.85 8.45 13.15
CA MET A 274 12.09 7.75 14.20
C MET A 274 12.73 6.41 14.57
N THR A 275 13.25 5.65 13.61
CA THR A 275 13.95 4.38 13.84
C THR A 275 15.07 4.51 14.87
N LYS A 276 15.83 5.61 14.83
CA LYS A 276 16.93 5.83 15.76
C LYS A 276 16.45 5.95 17.22
N VAL A 277 15.29 6.57 17.42
CA VAL A 277 14.68 6.72 18.75
C VAL A 277 14.19 5.37 19.29
N PHE A 278 13.44 4.63 18.48
CA PHE A 278 12.93 3.33 18.90
C PHE A 278 14.05 2.31 19.17
N ASN A 279 15.13 2.32 18.41
CA ASN A 279 16.29 1.46 18.65
C ASN A 279 17.07 1.80 19.94
N GLN A 280 16.87 3.00 20.51
CA GLN A 280 17.43 3.40 21.79
C GLN A 280 16.51 3.10 22.98
N ALA A 281 15.25 2.77 22.73
CA ALA A 281 14.28 2.41 23.74
C ALA A 281 14.25 0.89 23.95
N PRO A 282 14.75 0.37 25.06
CA PRO A 282 14.89 -1.09 25.26
C PRO A 282 13.54 -1.81 25.33
N GLU A 283 12.45 -1.11 25.60
CA GLU A 283 11.10 -1.65 25.63
C GLU A 283 10.47 -1.77 24.25
N ALA A 284 10.97 -1.02 23.26
CA ALA A 284 10.51 -1.06 21.88
C ALA A 284 11.40 -2.01 21.07
N ARG A 285 10.79 -2.94 20.34
CA ARG A 285 11.53 -3.77 19.39
C ARG A 285 11.07 -3.43 17.97
N LEU A 286 11.95 -2.84 17.20
CA LEU A 286 11.68 -2.54 15.79
C LEU A 286 11.81 -3.83 14.96
N ILE A 287 10.76 -4.23 14.27
CA ILE A 287 10.75 -5.40 13.40
C ILE A 287 11.74 -5.15 12.24
N SER A 288 12.57 -6.14 11.96
CA SER A 288 13.72 -6.09 11.03
C SER A 288 14.79 -5.02 11.37
N GLY A 289 14.73 -4.40 12.54
CA GLY A 289 15.71 -3.46 13.08
C GLY A 289 15.83 -2.11 12.37
N ALA A 290 15.19 -1.92 11.22
CA ALA A 290 15.28 -0.69 10.41
C ALA A 290 14.10 -0.53 9.45
N THR A 291 14.06 0.62 8.77
CA THR A 291 13.16 0.86 7.64
C THR A 291 13.90 1.42 6.44
N ASP A 292 13.50 0.95 5.26
CA ASP A 292 13.94 1.46 3.96
C ASP A 292 12.85 2.30 3.28
N ASN A 293 11.66 2.41 3.91
CA ASN A 293 10.50 3.04 3.31
C ASN A 293 9.77 3.99 4.29
N HIS A 294 8.47 4.12 4.15
CA HIS A 294 7.60 5.09 4.84
C HIS A 294 7.03 4.61 6.17
N LEU A 295 7.23 3.34 6.53
CA LEU A 295 6.59 2.74 7.71
C LEU A 295 7.59 2.06 8.64
N LEU A 296 7.18 1.96 9.90
CA LEU A 296 7.83 1.16 10.93
C LEU A 296 6.80 0.20 11.53
N LEU A 297 7.23 -1.00 11.85
CA LEU A 297 6.47 -1.97 12.62
C LEU A 297 7.20 -2.21 13.94
N ILE A 298 6.52 -1.94 15.04
CA ILE A 298 7.11 -1.90 16.38
C ILE A 298 6.38 -2.89 17.27
N GLU A 299 7.10 -3.84 17.84
CA GLU A 299 6.58 -4.66 18.93
C GLU A 299 6.57 -3.82 20.23
N VAL A 300 5.45 -3.86 20.92
CA VAL A 300 5.20 -3.05 22.13
C VAL A 300 5.09 -3.89 23.41
N THR A 301 5.29 -5.19 23.32
CA THR A 301 5.19 -6.11 24.46
C THR A 301 6.23 -5.82 25.55
N GLY A 302 7.37 -5.24 25.20
CA GLY A 302 8.38 -4.81 26.17
C GLY A 302 7.94 -3.64 27.07
N PHE A 303 6.90 -2.89 26.69
CA PHE A 303 6.23 -1.92 27.57
C PHE A 303 5.20 -2.55 28.52
N GLY A 304 5.01 -3.87 28.46
CA GLY A 304 3.94 -4.56 29.18
C GLY A 304 2.55 -4.42 28.54
N LEU A 305 2.49 -3.97 27.28
CA LEU A 305 1.26 -3.68 26.53
C LEU A 305 1.12 -4.62 25.34
N ASN A 306 -0.10 -4.83 24.88
CA ASN A 306 -0.37 -5.37 23.54
C ASN A 306 -0.68 -4.23 22.56
N GLY A 307 -0.77 -4.56 21.25
CA GLY A 307 -0.98 -3.57 20.21
C GLY A 307 -2.29 -2.79 20.36
N LYS A 308 -3.38 -3.44 20.82
CA LYS A 308 -4.66 -2.78 21.05
C LYS A 308 -4.61 -1.78 22.22
N GLU A 309 -3.90 -2.14 23.27
CA GLU A 309 -3.71 -1.24 24.43
C GLU A 309 -2.86 -0.04 24.04
N ALA A 310 -1.75 -0.28 23.34
CA ALA A 310 -0.88 0.81 22.85
C ALA A 310 -1.62 1.75 21.89
N GLU A 311 -2.40 1.21 20.94
CA GLU A 311 -3.26 2.01 20.04
C GLU A 311 -4.22 2.91 20.82
N ALA A 312 -4.92 2.36 21.82
CA ALA A 312 -5.89 3.11 22.63
C ALA A 312 -5.23 4.20 23.49
N ILE A 313 -4.08 3.90 24.10
CA ILE A 313 -3.31 4.86 24.89
C ILE A 313 -2.85 6.03 24.02
N LEU A 314 -2.26 5.76 22.86
CA LEU A 314 -1.80 6.79 21.95
C LEU A 314 -2.95 7.63 21.37
N ASP A 315 -4.09 7.02 21.05
CA ASP A 315 -5.27 7.75 20.56
C ASP A 315 -5.82 8.71 21.64
N SER A 316 -5.71 8.36 22.93
CA SER A 316 -6.16 9.21 24.04
C SER A 316 -5.37 10.51 24.18
N VAL A 317 -4.17 10.55 23.60
CA VAL A 317 -3.28 11.74 23.57
C VAL A 317 -3.10 12.30 22.15
N ASN A 318 -4.07 12.05 21.27
CA ASN A 318 -4.11 12.56 19.91
C ASN A 318 -2.98 12.04 18.98
N ILE A 319 -2.40 10.90 19.25
CA ILE A 319 -1.45 10.20 18.39
C ILE A 319 -2.15 8.99 17.76
N THR A 320 -2.43 9.05 16.48
CA THR A 320 -3.19 8.02 15.76
C THR A 320 -2.27 7.02 15.08
N VAL A 321 -2.35 5.77 15.51
CA VAL A 321 -1.63 4.62 14.94
C VAL A 321 -2.61 3.47 14.70
N ASN A 322 -2.17 2.36 14.13
CA ASN A 322 -2.96 1.13 14.16
C ASN A 322 -2.20 -0.02 14.83
N LYS A 323 -2.94 -0.82 15.62
CA LYS A 323 -2.42 -2.12 16.04
C LYS A 323 -2.12 -2.98 14.83
N ASN A 324 -1.08 -3.80 14.90
CA ASN A 324 -0.65 -4.64 13.80
C ASN A 324 -0.01 -5.93 14.32
N SER A 325 -0.33 -7.05 13.69
CA SER A 325 0.42 -8.28 13.93
C SER A 325 1.89 -8.10 13.53
N ILE A 326 2.75 -8.79 14.23
CA ILE A 326 4.18 -8.88 13.88
C ILE A 326 4.47 -10.27 13.30
N PRO A 327 5.59 -10.48 12.59
CA PRO A 327 6.03 -11.81 12.20
C PRO A 327 6.05 -12.76 13.39
N PHE A 328 5.58 -14.01 13.19
CA PHE A 328 5.48 -15.03 14.23
C PHE A 328 4.56 -14.67 15.40
N GLU A 329 3.53 -13.89 15.13
CA GLU A 329 2.56 -13.38 16.11
C GLU A 329 2.00 -14.49 17.03
N GLN A 330 2.06 -14.26 18.33
CA GLN A 330 1.56 -15.18 19.35
C GLN A 330 0.19 -14.78 19.91
N LEU A 331 -0.21 -13.52 19.71
CA LEU A 331 -1.49 -13.01 20.19
C LEU A 331 -2.57 -13.12 19.11
N SER A 332 -3.81 -13.01 19.52
CA SER A 332 -4.93 -13.00 18.57
C SER A 332 -4.89 -11.74 17.68
N PRO A 333 -5.46 -11.80 16.45
CA PRO A 333 -5.54 -10.61 15.57
C PRO A 333 -6.30 -9.42 16.17
N PHE A 334 -7.08 -9.63 17.23
CA PHE A 334 -7.80 -8.56 17.94
C PHE A 334 -6.93 -7.82 18.96
N LYS A 335 -5.84 -8.44 19.41
CA LYS A 335 -4.88 -7.86 20.36
C LYS A 335 -3.62 -7.39 19.67
N THR A 336 -2.96 -8.29 18.95
CA THR A 336 -1.64 -8.13 18.30
C THR A 336 -0.51 -7.80 19.27
N SER A 337 0.72 -8.00 18.86
CA SER A 337 1.91 -7.65 19.67
C SER A 337 2.54 -6.32 19.25
N GLY A 338 2.09 -5.72 18.15
CA GLY A 338 2.70 -4.54 17.58
C GLY A 338 1.75 -3.42 17.23
N ILE A 339 2.37 -2.29 16.91
CA ILE A 339 1.75 -1.14 16.25
C ILE A 339 2.50 -0.85 14.95
N ARG A 340 1.78 -0.35 13.95
CA ARG A 340 2.36 0.17 12.71
C ARG A 340 2.24 1.68 12.71
N ILE A 341 3.32 2.37 12.40
CA ILE A 341 3.36 3.82 12.21
C ILE A 341 3.95 4.14 10.85
N GLY A 342 3.58 5.28 10.29
CA GLY A 342 4.08 5.78 9.00
C GLY A 342 4.15 7.29 8.96
N THR A 343 4.96 7.79 8.06
CA THR A 343 5.32 9.21 7.98
C THR A 343 4.70 10.00 6.82
N PRO A 344 3.91 9.42 5.87
CA PRO A 344 3.39 10.19 4.75
C PRO A 344 2.53 11.38 5.16
N ALA A 345 1.57 11.21 6.08
CA ALA A 345 0.64 12.24 6.48
C ALA A 345 1.32 13.41 7.21
N ILE A 346 2.20 13.13 8.17
CA ILE A 346 2.95 14.17 8.89
C ILE A 346 3.92 14.90 7.96
N THR A 347 4.54 14.19 7.02
CA THR A 347 5.43 14.82 6.02
C THR A 347 4.64 15.76 5.09
N SER A 348 3.43 15.38 4.66
CA SER A 348 2.54 16.27 3.89
C SER A 348 2.14 17.53 4.67
N ARG A 349 2.17 17.48 6.01
CA ARG A 349 1.94 18.62 6.91
C ARG A 349 3.20 19.47 7.17
N GLY A 350 4.34 19.08 6.61
CA GLY A 350 5.60 19.83 6.68
C GLY A 350 6.60 19.35 7.73
N PHE A 351 6.34 18.25 8.43
CA PHE A 351 7.25 17.69 9.44
C PHE A 351 8.57 17.26 8.81
N LYS A 352 9.65 17.51 9.54
CA LYS A 352 11.03 17.14 9.20
C LYS A 352 11.57 16.13 10.21
N GLU A 353 12.84 15.75 10.04
CA GLU A 353 13.47 14.73 10.89
C GLU A 353 13.46 15.08 12.36
N GLU A 354 13.65 16.36 12.70
CA GLU A 354 13.65 16.85 14.10
C GLU A 354 12.25 16.66 14.74
N ASP A 355 11.18 17.02 13.99
CA ASP A 355 9.81 16.83 14.42
C ASP A 355 9.49 15.33 14.56
N ALA A 356 9.94 14.50 13.61
CA ALA A 356 9.73 13.06 13.64
C ALA A 356 10.44 12.40 14.85
N VAL A 357 11.64 12.87 15.20
CA VAL A 357 12.36 12.43 16.40
C VAL A 357 11.54 12.76 17.64
N GLU A 358 10.98 13.97 17.73
CA GLU A 358 10.18 14.39 18.89
C GLU A 358 8.90 13.56 19.01
N VAL A 359 8.19 13.35 17.91
CA VAL A 359 7.02 12.45 17.88
C VAL A 359 7.38 11.04 18.36
N ALA A 360 8.50 10.48 17.93
CA ALA A 360 8.93 9.16 18.37
C ALA A 360 9.26 9.11 19.87
N LYS A 361 9.88 10.17 20.43
CA LYS A 361 10.13 10.28 21.87
C LYS A 361 8.82 10.35 22.68
N LEU A 362 7.87 11.17 22.23
CA LEU A 362 6.56 11.26 22.86
C LEU A 362 5.85 9.89 22.88
N ILE A 363 5.86 9.16 21.78
CA ILE A 363 5.31 7.79 21.72
C ILE A 363 5.96 6.90 22.79
N VAL A 364 7.29 6.89 22.86
CA VAL A 364 8.02 6.07 23.86
C VAL A 364 7.67 6.49 25.29
N GLN A 365 7.62 7.80 25.57
CA GLN A 365 7.28 8.32 26.90
C GLN A 365 5.86 7.95 27.33
N VAL A 366 4.87 8.16 26.45
CA VAL A 366 3.48 7.82 26.69
C VAL A 366 3.29 6.32 26.94
N LEU A 367 3.94 5.46 26.15
CA LEU A 367 3.84 4.01 26.33
C LEU A 367 4.55 3.51 27.59
N LYS A 368 5.60 4.20 28.06
CA LYS A 368 6.30 3.87 29.32
C LYS A 368 5.51 4.23 30.57
N ASP A 369 4.80 5.34 30.55
CA ASP A 369 4.05 5.86 31.69
C ASP A 369 2.70 6.44 31.24
N PRO A 370 1.72 5.56 30.92
CA PRO A 370 0.42 5.97 30.40
C PRO A 370 -0.42 6.86 31.37
N GLU A 371 -0.07 6.89 32.63
CA GLU A 371 -0.76 7.70 33.66
C GLU A 371 -0.15 9.10 33.84
N ASN A 372 0.93 9.41 33.15
CA ASN A 372 1.66 10.68 33.30
C ASN A 372 1.00 11.80 32.48
N THR A 373 0.10 12.52 33.13
CA THR A 373 -0.65 13.63 32.51
C THR A 373 0.26 14.79 32.03
N ALA A 374 1.44 14.97 32.59
CA ALA A 374 2.37 16.02 32.16
C ALA A 374 2.91 15.75 30.71
N VAL A 375 3.09 14.48 30.36
CA VAL A 375 3.47 14.10 29.00
C VAL A 375 2.29 14.19 28.03
N HIS A 376 1.06 14.03 28.55
CA HIS A 376 -0.15 14.12 27.74
C HIS A 376 -0.48 15.56 27.30
N ASP A 377 0.03 16.55 28.02
CA ASP A 377 -0.22 17.98 27.77
C ASP A 377 0.81 18.60 26.79
N GLU A 378 1.93 17.92 26.51
CA GLU A 378 2.93 18.31 25.50
C GLU A 378 2.45 17.99 24.08
#